data_0ff9428e174ecd18514439f343edd4ae
#
_entry.id   0ff9428e174ecd18514439f343edd4ae
#
_cell.length_a   1.000
_cell.length_b   1.000
_cell.length_c   1.000
_cell.angle_alpha   90.00
_cell.angle_beta   90.00
_cell.angle_gamma   90.00
#
_symmetry.space_group_name_H-M   'P 1'
#
loop_
_entity.id
_entity.type
_entity.pdbx_description
1 polymer ?
#
loop_
_entity_poly.entity_id
_entity_poly.type
_entity_poly.pdbx_seq_one_letter_code
_entity_poly.pdbx_strand_id
1 'polypeptide(L)'
;MTEPIVITGLGLVLPCGSGLDLAAKAWRERRQAFQALPPDLGGGPGAPITAFDASGIIPPMVNRRLDRAARFAWGAAHQAFTGAGVDPAALGDRLGICVGTMAGGGEATEAFMKPYLEKGPAAASPMLFPNCVAVSISGHLALAYKIYGPSFTQLGRENSTFTALEQAARWIRLGFADAMLVIGTDGLFPMLMELLTRTRLRSRSGFPEIGAGRGFLPGEGAQAFLLEARGRANARSAPILATLAGLASRGALGPGDRAEALAEAAEGFSPAAPEAWIAGSNGHPFL
;
A
#
# COMPACT_ATOMS: atom_id res chain seq x y z
N MET A 1 18.96 9.64 -22.46
CA MET A 1 18.77 8.66 -21.36
C MET A 1 17.90 9.33 -20.31
N THR A 2 16.80 8.72 -19.91
CA THR A 2 15.94 9.25 -18.84
C THR A 2 16.68 9.17 -17.51
N GLU A 3 16.59 10.22 -16.70
CA GLU A 3 17.23 10.28 -15.39
C GLU A 3 16.73 9.12 -14.49
N PRO A 4 17.65 8.42 -13.79
CA PRO A 4 17.27 7.33 -12.89
C PRO A 4 16.40 7.84 -11.72
N ILE A 5 15.36 7.08 -11.39
CA ILE A 5 14.54 7.29 -10.19
C ILE A 5 15.15 6.52 -9.02
N VAL A 6 15.25 7.16 -7.88
CA VAL A 6 15.79 6.57 -6.65
C VAL A 6 14.77 6.58 -5.53
N ILE A 7 14.89 5.63 -4.62
CA ILE A 7 14.14 5.57 -3.37
C ILE A 7 15.02 6.21 -2.30
N THR A 8 14.54 7.29 -1.69
CA THR A 8 15.26 8.04 -0.67
C THR A 8 14.67 7.89 0.71
N GLY A 9 13.42 7.44 0.82
CA GLY A 9 12.73 7.14 2.07
C GLY A 9 11.90 5.88 1.97
N LEU A 10 11.87 5.13 3.06
CA LEU A 10 11.08 3.91 3.20
C LEU A 10 10.37 3.90 4.55
N GLY A 11 9.10 3.54 4.55
CA GLY A 11 8.32 3.33 5.76
C GLY A 11 7.49 2.07 5.69
N LEU A 12 7.40 1.35 6.80
CA LEU A 12 6.74 0.06 6.89
C LEU A 12 5.90 -0.02 8.17
N VAL A 13 4.65 -0.41 8.03
CA VAL A 13 3.75 -0.79 9.12
C VAL A 13 3.19 -2.16 8.77
N LEU A 14 3.73 -3.20 9.40
CA LEU A 14 3.50 -4.60 9.04
C LEU A 14 3.07 -5.43 10.27
N PRO A 15 2.44 -6.58 10.09
CA PRO A 15 2.10 -7.48 11.19
C PRO A 15 3.31 -7.94 12.03
N CYS A 16 4.50 -7.97 11.45
CA CYS A 16 5.74 -8.31 12.16
C CYS A 16 6.36 -7.14 12.92
N GLY A 17 5.82 -5.93 12.79
CA GLY A 17 6.28 -4.70 13.45
C GLY A 17 6.31 -3.49 12.54
N SER A 18 6.53 -2.32 13.14
CA SER A 18 6.60 -1.04 12.45
C SER A 18 8.07 -0.60 12.30
N GLY A 19 8.45 -0.21 11.09
CA GLY A 19 9.80 0.24 10.75
C GLY A 19 10.66 -0.80 10.05
N LEU A 20 11.69 -0.31 9.36
CA LEU A 20 12.57 -1.12 8.51
C LEU A 20 13.37 -2.16 9.32
N ASP A 21 13.86 -1.79 10.49
CA ASP A 21 14.71 -2.70 11.30
C ASP A 21 13.93 -3.93 11.78
N LEU A 22 12.69 -3.74 12.26
CA LEU A 22 11.84 -4.85 12.70
C LEU A 22 11.44 -5.73 11.51
N ALA A 23 11.11 -5.14 10.38
CA ALA A 23 10.80 -5.87 9.15
C ALA A 23 12.01 -6.67 8.66
N ALA A 24 13.20 -6.06 8.59
CA ALA A 24 14.44 -6.71 8.19
C ALA A 24 14.84 -7.84 9.16
N LYS A 25 14.64 -7.63 10.47
CA LYS A 25 14.87 -8.66 11.49
C LYS A 25 13.92 -9.84 11.28
N ALA A 26 12.63 -9.58 11.16
CA ALA A 26 11.62 -10.61 10.93
C ALA A 26 11.92 -11.43 9.66
N TRP A 27 12.35 -10.75 8.59
CA TRP A 27 12.76 -11.39 7.34
C TRP A 27 13.98 -12.32 7.53
N ARG A 28 15.05 -11.83 8.15
CA ARG A 28 16.26 -12.64 8.42
C ARG A 28 15.97 -13.85 9.31
N GLU A 29 15.12 -13.68 10.32
CA GLU A 29 14.68 -14.72 11.23
C GLU A 29 13.61 -15.65 10.64
N ARG A 30 13.14 -15.38 9.41
CA ARG A 30 12.01 -16.07 8.78
C ARG A 30 10.77 -16.13 9.69
N ARG A 31 10.57 -15.06 10.47
CA ARG A 31 9.46 -14.98 11.43
C ARG A 31 8.15 -14.77 10.69
N GLN A 32 7.23 -15.66 10.91
CA GLN A 32 5.88 -15.55 10.39
C GLN A 32 5.02 -14.73 11.35
N ALA A 33 4.26 -13.79 10.80
CA ALA A 33 3.38 -12.92 11.59
C ALA A 33 1.90 -13.35 11.51
N PHE A 34 1.65 -14.60 11.13
CA PHE A 34 0.30 -15.14 11.06
C PHE A 34 -0.17 -15.56 12.44
N GLN A 35 -1.43 -15.25 12.71
CA GLN A 35 -2.13 -15.59 13.96
C GLN A 35 -3.62 -15.79 13.69
N ALA A 36 -4.35 -16.28 14.70
CA ALA A 36 -5.79 -16.36 14.60
C ALA A 36 -6.38 -14.95 14.52
N LEU A 37 -7.21 -14.72 13.53
CA LEU A 37 -7.99 -13.49 13.43
C LEU A 37 -9.07 -13.44 14.51
N PRO A 38 -9.42 -12.26 15.01
CA PRO A 38 -10.51 -12.11 15.95
C PRO A 38 -11.86 -12.52 15.33
N PRO A 39 -12.87 -12.86 16.15
CA PRO A 39 -14.16 -13.38 15.69
C PRO A 39 -14.91 -12.46 14.73
N ASP A 40 -14.83 -11.14 14.92
CA ASP A 40 -15.43 -10.13 14.05
C ASP A 40 -14.80 -10.10 12.64
N LEU A 41 -13.57 -10.58 12.50
CA LEU A 41 -12.92 -10.82 11.21
C LEU A 41 -13.10 -12.28 10.73
N GLY A 42 -14.07 -13.01 11.29
CA GLY A 42 -14.44 -14.36 10.88
C GLY A 42 -13.48 -15.46 11.34
N GLY A 43 -12.60 -15.18 12.31
CA GLY A 43 -11.64 -16.16 12.86
C GLY A 43 -10.69 -16.75 11.82
N GLY A 44 -10.01 -17.85 12.17
CA GLY A 44 -9.06 -18.54 11.28
C GLY A 44 -7.75 -17.78 11.06
N PRO A 45 -6.85 -18.30 10.21
CA PRO A 45 -5.52 -17.72 10.07
C PRO A 45 -5.51 -16.43 9.23
N GLY A 46 -4.65 -15.49 9.63
CA GLY A 46 -4.41 -14.22 8.94
C GLY A 46 -3.25 -13.46 9.54
N ALA A 47 -2.94 -12.29 9.03
CA ALA A 47 -1.85 -11.44 9.49
C ALA A 47 -2.35 -10.03 9.87
N PRO A 48 -3.09 -9.89 10.99
CA PRO A 48 -3.55 -8.60 11.47
C PRO A 48 -2.41 -7.84 12.17
N ILE A 49 -2.49 -6.51 12.16
CA ILE A 49 -1.66 -5.65 12.99
C ILE A 49 -2.38 -5.42 14.32
N THR A 50 -1.87 -6.04 15.38
CA THR A 50 -2.47 -5.97 16.72
C THR A 50 -1.97 -4.79 17.55
N ALA A 51 -0.80 -4.25 17.22
CA ALA A 51 -0.20 -3.13 17.93
C ALA A 51 0.41 -2.14 16.93
N PHE A 52 -0.30 -1.03 16.70
CA PHE A 52 0.24 0.14 15.99
C PHE A 52 -0.04 1.37 16.86
N ASP A 53 1.03 1.94 17.40
CA ASP A 53 0.94 3.18 18.16
C ASP A 53 1.02 4.38 17.21
N ALA A 54 -0.09 5.09 17.11
CA ALA A 54 -0.20 6.32 16.33
C ALA A 54 0.14 7.58 17.15
N SER A 55 0.46 7.43 18.44
CA SER A 55 0.75 8.55 19.36
C SER A 55 1.96 9.35 18.87
N GLY A 56 1.84 10.66 18.88
CA GLY A 56 2.90 11.54 18.37
C GLY A 56 3.05 11.60 16.85
N ILE A 57 2.36 10.72 16.10
CA ILE A 57 2.40 10.69 14.63
C ILE A 57 1.10 11.25 14.06
N ILE A 58 -0.05 10.80 14.56
CA ILE A 58 -1.37 11.22 14.08
C ILE A 58 -2.07 12.04 15.17
N PRO A 59 -2.53 13.27 14.86
CA PRO A 59 -3.30 14.06 15.84
C PRO A 59 -4.53 13.28 16.32
N PRO A 60 -4.84 13.25 17.65
CA PRO A 60 -5.92 12.39 18.20
C PRO A 60 -7.28 12.61 17.55
N MET A 61 -7.63 13.86 17.22
CA MET A 61 -8.91 14.20 16.57
C MET A 61 -9.01 13.66 15.15
N VAL A 62 -7.88 13.56 14.44
CA VAL A 62 -7.80 12.97 13.10
C VAL A 62 -7.83 11.46 13.21
N ASN A 63 -7.02 10.87 14.10
CA ASN A 63 -6.89 9.43 14.28
C ASN A 63 -8.24 8.73 14.53
N ARG A 64 -9.16 9.39 15.25
CA ARG A 64 -10.51 8.86 15.52
C ARG A 64 -11.39 8.69 14.28
N ARG A 65 -11.06 9.39 13.18
CA ARG A 65 -11.84 9.41 11.93
C ARG A 65 -11.25 8.51 10.85
N LEU A 66 -9.98 8.10 11.02
CA LEU A 66 -9.28 7.27 10.05
C LEU A 66 -9.65 5.80 10.22
N ASP A 67 -9.83 5.11 9.12
CA ASP A 67 -9.85 3.65 9.09
C ASP A 67 -8.45 3.06 9.30
N ARG A 68 -8.37 1.74 9.42
CA ARG A 68 -7.10 1.04 9.68
C ARG A 68 -6.08 1.30 8.58
N ALA A 69 -6.49 1.19 7.31
CA ALA A 69 -5.61 1.39 6.16
C ALA A 69 -5.00 2.80 6.14
N ALA A 70 -5.81 3.83 6.41
CA ALA A 70 -5.33 5.21 6.48
C ALA A 70 -4.36 5.46 7.65
N ARG A 71 -4.60 4.84 8.82
CA ARG A 71 -3.67 4.93 9.97
C ARG A 71 -2.32 4.30 9.65
N PHE A 72 -2.32 3.12 9.04
CA PHE A 72 -1.09 2.43 8.64
C PHE A 72 -0.33 3.22 7.57
N ALA A 73 -1.05 3.73 6.56
CA ALA A 73 -0.51 4.61 5.53
C ALA A 73 0.19 5.84 6.12
N TRP A 74 -0.44 6.46 7.13
CA TRP A 74 0.13 7.62 7.81
C TRP A 74 1.43 7.26 8.55
N GLY A 75 1.44 6.16 9.30
CA GLY A 75 2.65 5.67 9.97
C GLY A 75 3.79 5.38 9.01
N ALA A 76 3.50 4.73 7.89
CA ALA A 76 4.48 4.45 6.85
C ALA A 76 4.99 5.74 6.18
N ALA A 77 4.09 6.69 5.85
CA ALA A 77 4.46 7.99 5.29
C ALA A 77 5.39 8.79 6.22
N HIS A 78 5.07 8.84 7.51
CA HIS A 78 5.89 9.50 8.52
C HIS A 78 7.31 8.94 8.56
N GLN A 79 7.45 7.61 8.55
CA GLN A 79 8.76 6.95 8.53
C GLN A 79 9.53 7.26 7.25
N ALA A 80 8.87 7.24 6.09
CA ALA A 80 9.50 7.52 4.81
C ALA A 80 10.06 8.95 4.75
N PHE A 81 9.30 9.95 5.19
CA PHE A 81 9.76 11.34 5.24
C PHE A 81 10.89 11.54 6.26
N THR A 82 10.75 10.99 7.47
CA THR A 82 11.76 11.06 8.51
C THR A 82 13.08 10.42 8.06
N GLY A 83 13.00 9.20 7.47
CA GLY A 83 14.17 8.49 6.98
C GLY A 83 14.86 9.17 5.80
N ALA A 84 14.10 9.87 4.96
CA ALA A 84 14.63 10.67 3.87
C ALA A 84 15.21 12.04 4.30
N GLY A 85 14.96 12.47 5.54
CA GLY A 85 15.35 13.80 6.00
C GLY A 85 14.64 14.92 5.24
N VAL A 86 13.35 14.72 4.85
CA VAL A 86 12.57 15.68 4.07
C VAL A 86 11.48 16.29 4.93
N ASP A 87 11.38 17.61 4.90
CA ASP A 87 10.16 18.33 5.29
C ASP A 87 9.22 18.36 4.07
N PRO A 88 8.12 17.59 4.08
CA PRO A 88 7.20 17.54 2.93
C PRO A 88 6.58 18.91 2.63
N ALA A 89 6.35 19.74 3.64
CA ALA A 89 5.77 21.07 3.44
C ALA A 89 6.68 22.02 2.63
N ALA A 90 8.00 21.81 2.70
CA ALA A 90 8.96 22.60 1.94
C ALA A 90 8.96 22.29 0.44
N LEU A 91 8.47 21.11 0.03
CA LEU A 91 8.33 20.70 -1.37
C LEU A 91 7.02 21.21 -2.02
N GLY A 92 5.97 21.40 -1.21
CA GLY A 92 4.69 21.98 -1.62
C GLY A 92 4.07 21.33 -2.87
N ASP A 93 3.95 22.10 -3.94
CA ASP A 93 3.39 21.67 -5.24
C ASP A 93 4.32 20.75 -6.03
N ARG A 94 5.60 20.64 -5.64
CA ARG A 94 6.59 19.74 -6.26
C ARG A 94 6.63 18.35 -5.61
N LEU A 95 5.88 18.12 -4.52
CA LEU A 95 5.65 16.82 -3.91
C LEU A 95 4.28 16.30 -4.32
N GLY A 96 4.23 15.12 -4.91
CA GLY A 96 2.98 14.43 -5.21
C GLY A 96 2.79 13.18 -4.35
N ILE A 97 1.61 12.55 -4.48
CA ILE A 97 1.24 11.33 -3.76
C ILE A 97 0.54 10.34 -4.69
N CYS A 98 0.98 9.08 -4.64
CA CYS A 98 0.29 7.96 -5.27
C CYS A 98 -0.05 6.90 -4.23
N VAL A 99 -1.30 6.45 -4.17
CA VAL A 99 -1.76 5.40 -3.26
C VAL A 99 -2.29 4.22 -4.05
N GLY A 100 -1.81 3.02 -3.73
CA GLY A 100 -2.35 1.75 -4.22
C GLY A 100 -3.04 1.00 -3.07
N THR A 101 -4.26 0.56 -3.29
CA THR A 101 -5.04 -0.19 -2.30
C THR A 101 -5.98 -1.17 -3.00
N MET A 102 -6.30 -2.27 -2.35
CA MET A 102 -7.30 -3.21 -2.83
C MET A 102 -8.71 -2.81 -2.36
N ALA A 103 -8.82 -2.36 -1.12
CA ALA A 103 -10.10 -2.16 -0.45
C ALA A 103 -10.17 -0.86 0.38
N GLY A 104 -9.34 0.14 0.05
CA GLY A 104 -9.32 1.42 0.76
C GLY A 104 -10.69 2.10 0.78
N GLY A 105 -11.06 2.65 1.94
CA GLY A 105 -12.39 3.21 2.21
C GLY A 105 -13.47 2.16 2.51
N GLY A 106 -13.16 0.86 2.40
CA GLY A 106 -14.14 -0.22 2.60
C GLY A 106 -14.62 -0.34 4.04
N GLU A 107 -13.72 -0.23 5.02
CA GLU A 107 -14.07 -0.24 6.45
C GLU A 107 -15.01 0.92 6.79
N ALA A 108 -14.72 2.13 6.30
CA ALA A 108 -15.57 3.29 6.49
C ALA A 108 -16.92 3.14 5.76
N THR A 109 -16.92 2.53 4.57
CA THR A 109 -18.14 2.21 3.81
C THR A 109 -19.01 1.22 4.59
N GLU A 110 -18.45 0.16 5.15
CA GLU A 110 -19.18 -0.78 5.99
C GLU A 110 -19.79 -0.09 7.20
N ALA A 111 -19.00 0.71 7.92
CA ALA A 111 -19.45 1.46 9.09
C ALA A 111 -20.54 2.48 8.77
N PHE A 112 -20.55 3.06 7.56
CA PHE A 112 -21.57 3.97 7.08
C PHE A 112 -22.83 3.23 6.62
N MET A 113 -22.67 2.19 5.79
CA MET A 113 -23.79 1.51 5.13
C MET A 113 -24.57 0.58 6.05
N LYS A 114 -23.94 -0.04 7.03
CA LYS A 114 -24.62 -0.97 7.94
C LYS A 114 -25.77 -0.31 8.72
N PRO A 115 -25.57 0.82 9.43
CA PRO A 115 -26.68 1.52 10.08
C PRO A 115 -27.71 2.08 9.08
N TYR A 116 -27.27 2.52 7.90
CA TYR A 116 -28.17 2.98 6.84
C TYR A 116 -29.15 1.88 6.41
N LEU A 117 -28.66 0.68 6.17
CA LEU A 117 -29.48 -0.45 5.71
C LEU A 117 -30.39 -1.01 6.82
N GLU A 118 -29.90 -1.03 8.07
CA GLU A 118 -30.64 -1.58 9.22
C GLU A 118 -31.73 -0.62 9.74
N LYS A 119 -31.48 0.69 9.73
CA LYS A 119 -32.29 1.70 10.45
C LYS A 119 -32.72 2.89 9.58
N GLY A 120 -32.35 2.88 8.30
CA GLY A 120 -32.67 3.95 7.34
C GLY A 120 -31.67 5.12 7.33
N PRO A 121 -31.93 6.12 6.46
CA PRO A 121 -30.99 7.22 6.18
C PRO A 121 -30.56 8.04 7.40
N ALA A 122 -31.47 8.23 8.37
CA ALA A 122 -31.18 9.01 9.58
C ALA A 122 -30.14 8.39 10.49
N ALA A 123 -29.85 7.09 10.34
CA ALA A 123 -28.84 6.39 11.13
C ALA A 123 -27.43 6.42 10.51
N ALA A 124 -27.31 6.83 9.26
CA ALA A 124 -26.01 6.97 8.60
C ALA A 124 -25.26 8.19 9.13
N SER A 125 -23.99 7.99 9.50
CA SER A 125 -23.15 9.08 10.02
C SER A 125 -22.54 9.93 8.89
N PRO A 126 -22.88 11.21 8.73
CA PRO A 126 -22.27 12.08 7.72
C PRO A 126 -20.75 12.22 7.90
N MET A 127 -20.25 12.00 9.12
CA MET A 127 -18.82 12.08 9.44
C MET A 127 -17.99 10.95 8.81
N LEU A 128 -18.61 9.81 8.48
CA LEU A 128 -17.94 8.67 7.84
C LEU A 128 -17.93 8.80 6.31
N PHE A 129 -18.90 9.49 5.75
CA PHE A 129 -19.09 9.55 4.30
C PHE A 129 -17.84 9.99 3.51
N PRO A 130 -17.08 11.02 3.92
CA PRO A 130 -15.85 11.41 3.21
C PRO A 130 -14.78 10.31 3.15
N ASN A 131 -14.84 9.33 4.06
CA ASN A 131 -13.87 8.23 4.15
C ASN A 131 -14.31 6.98 3.39
N CYS A 132 -15.52 6.96 2.82
CA CYS A 132 -16.05 5.81 2.07
C CYS A 132 -15.41 5.62 0.68
N VAL A 133 -14.46 6.47 0.30
CA VAL A 133 -13.77 6.41 -1.00
C VAL A 133 -12.28 6.19 -0.82
N ALA A 134 -11.68 5.38 -1.68
CA ALA A 134 -10.25 5.03 -1.58
C ALA A 134 -9.32 6.27 -1.61
N VAL A 135 -9.72 7.33 -2.32
CA VAL A 135 -8.95 8.59 -2.42
C VAL A 135 -8.86 9.33 -1.08
N SER A 136 -9.69 9.00 -0.08
CA SER A 136 -9.62 9.62 1.24
C SER A 136 -8.27 9.44 1.91
N ILE A 137 -7.59 8.30 1.67
CA ILE A 137 -6.27 8.00 2.21
C ILE A 137 -5.26 9.04 1.72
N SER A 138 -5.16 9.25 0.41
CA SER A 138 -4.27 10.27 -0.16
C SER A 138 -4.66 11.68 0.28
N GLY A 139 -5.97 11.97 0.36
CA GLY A 139 -6.50 13.25 0.81
C GLY A 139 -6.10 13.61 2.25
N HIS A 140 -6.22 12.68 3.19
CA HIS A 140 -5.78 12.89 4.58
C HIS A 140 -4.29 13.16 4.69
N LEU A 141 -3.47 12.41 3.96
CA LEU A 141 -2.02 12.61 3.95
C LEU A 141 -1.62 13.89 3.25
N ALA A 142 -2.27 14.24 2.13
CA ALA A 142 -2.00 15.48 1.43
C ALA A 142 -2.28 16.71 2.32
N LEU A 143 -3.39 16.70 3.05
CA LEU A 143 -3.72 17.75 4.00
C LEU A 143 -2.71 17.83 5.15
N ALA A 144 -2.32 16.69 5.72
CA ALA A 144 -1.43 16.62 6.85
C ALA A 144 -0.01 17.10 6.54
N TYR A 145 0.51 16.67 5.41
CA TYR A 145 1.88 16.93 4.97
C TYR A 145 2.01 18.08 3.97
N LYS A 146 0.90 18.80 3.69
CA LYS A 146 0.86 19.93 2.74
C LYS A 146 1.38 19.55 1.36
N ILE A 147 0.95 18.38 0.87
CA ILE A 147 1.27 17.89 -0.46
C ILE A 147 0.30 18.54 -1.45
N TYR A 148 0.78 19.39 -2.32
CA TYR A 148 -0.04 20.13 -3.30
C TYR A 148 0.25 19.72 -4.75
N GLY A 149 1.20 18.80 -4.95
CA GLY A 149 1.51 18.23 -6.27
C GLY A 149 0.48 17.19 -6.73
N PRO A 150 0.79 16.48 -7.81
CA PRO A 150 -0.13 15.53 -8.42
C PRO A 150 -0.50 14.40 -7.46
N SER A 151 -1.78 14.03 -7.46
CA SER A 151 -2.34 12.98 -6.60
C SER A 151 -3.03 11.91 -7.44
N PHE A 152 -2.79 10.64 -7.11
CA PHE A 152 -3.38 9.49 -7.77
C PHE A 152 -3.71 8.40 -6.75
N THR A 153 -4.86 7.77 -6.89
CA THR A 153 -5.22 6.59 -6.11
C THR A 153 -5.66 5.47 -7.05
N GLN A 154 -4.96 4.36 -6.98
CA GLN A 154 -5.27 3.14 -7.72
C GLN A 154 -6.02 2.17 -6.82
N LEU A 155 -7.23 1.81 -7.23
CA LEU A 155 -8.01 0.73 -6.66
C LEU A 155 -7.96 -0.46 -7.63
N GLY A 156 -7.24 -1.51 -7.32
CA GLY A 156 -7.03 -2.58 -8.28
C GLY A 156 -6.26 -3.78 -7.73
N ARG A 157 -6.82 -4.55 -6.84
CA ARG A 157 -6.26 -5.81 -6.33
C ARG A 157 -4.77 -5.73 -5.96
N GLU A 158 -4.02 -6.78 -6.17
CA GLU A 158 -2.61 -6.95 -5.77
C GLU A 158 -1.65 -6.02 -6.52
N ASN A 159 -2.03 -5.57 -7.72
CA ASN A 159 -1.19 -4.74 -8.59
C ASN A 159 -1.28 -3.25 -8.28
N SER A 160 -2.15 -2.84 -7.34
CA SER A 160 -2.44 -1.43 -7.07
C SER A 160 -1.20 -0.62 -6.74
N THR A 161 -0.33 -1.14 -5.87
CA THR A 161 0.90 -0.45 -5.46
C THR A 161 1.90 -0.34 -6.60
N PHE A 162 2.04 -1.38 -7.44
CA PHE A 162 2.94 -1.33 -8.60
C PHE A 162 2.47 -0.31 -9.63
N THR A 163 1.17 -0.23 -9.90
CA THR A 163 0.59 0.80 -10.76
C THR A 163 0.79 2.21 -10.19
N ALA A 164 0.62 2.38 -8.88
CA ALA A 164 0.89 3.65 -8.19
C ALA A 164 2.38 4.05 -8.31
N LEU A 165 3.29 3.09 -8.18
CA LEU A 165 4.73 3.29 -8.31
C LEU A 165 5.11 3.69 -9.75
N GLU A 166 4.52 3.02 -10.75
CA GLU A 166 4.73 3.34 -12.17
C GLU A 166 4.25 4.77 -12.50
N GLN A 167 3.05 5.12 -12.01
CA GLN A 167 2.50 6.45 -12.23
C GLN A 167 3.36 7.54 -11.57
N ALA A 168 3.85 7.31 -10.36
CA ALA A 168 4.73 8.21 -9.64
C ALA A 168 6.06 8.42 -10.39
N ALA A 169 6.70 7.33 -10.82
CA ALA A 169 7.93 7.38 -11.59
C ALA A 169 7.75 8.14 -12.93
N ARG A 170 6.59 7.92 -13.57
CA ARG A 170 6.24 8.65 -14.81
C ARG A 170 6.11 10.14 -14.55
N TRP A 171 5.45 10.57 -13.49
CA TRP A 171 5.28 12.00 -13.18
C TRP A 171 6.59 12.71 -12.86
N ILE A 172 7.52 12.03 -12.15
CA ILE A 172 8.87 12.59 -11.95
C ILE A 172 9.58 12.75 -13.28
N ARG A 173 9.57 11.71 -14.16
CA ARG A 173 10.22 11.77 -15.48
C ARG A 173 9.67 12.86 -16.40
N LEU A 174 8.37 13.14 -16.28
CA LEU A 174 7.68 14.18 -17.05
C LEU A 174 7.82 15.58 -16.40
N GLY A 175 8.46 15.71 -15.24
CA GLY A 175 8.66 16.98 -14.55
C GLY A 175 7.44 17.55 -13.83
N PHE A 176 6.37 16.76 -13.66
CA PHE A 176 5.18 17.18 -12.90
C PHE A 176 5.44 17.26 -11.38
N ALA A 177 6.39 16.48 -10.89
CA ALA A 177 6.82 16.50 -9.49
C ALA A 177 8.33 16.30 -9.40
N ASP A 178 8.94 16.80 -8.33
CA ASP A 178 10.34 16.55 -7.98
C ASP A 178 10.49 15.34 -7.07
N ALA A 179 9.47 15.07 -6.27
CA ALA A 179 9.36 13.93 -5.39
C ALA A 179 7.94 13.37 -5.39
N MET A 180 7.82 12.06 -5.20
CA MET A 180 6.54 11.36 -5.09
C MET A 180 6.53 10.44 -3.88
N LEU A 181 5.56 10.63 -3.00
CA LEU A 181 5.23 9.66 -1.95
C LEU A 181 4.34 8.57 -2.56
N VAL A 182 4.85 7.34 -2.59
CA VAL A 182 4.06 6.18 -3.05
C VAL A 182 3.72 5.32 -1.86
N ILE A 183 2.45 4.96 -1.71
CA ILE A 183 1.95 4.15 -0.60
C ILE A 183 1.17 2.96 -1.13
N GLY A 184 1.47 1.78 -0.60
CA GLY A 184 0.61 0.61 -0.67
C GLY A 184 0.01 0.36 0.70
N THR A 185 -1.31 0.24 0.80
CA THR A 185 -1.96 0.01 2.10
C THR A 185 -3.29 -0.69 1.97
N ASP A 186 -3.54 -1.62 2.88
CA ASP A 186 -4.85 -2.24 3.09
C ASP A 186 -5.07 -2.55 4.57
N GLY A 187 -6.33 -2.55 4.99
CA GLY A 187 -6.79 -2.95 6.32
C GLY A 187 -7.76 -4.11 6.24
N LEU A 188 -7.78 -4.95 7.25
CA LEU A 188 -8.79 -6.00 7.39
C LEU A 188 -10.05 -5.44 8.06
N PHE A 189 -11.22 -5.76 7.51
CA PHE A 189 -12.52 -5.41 8.07
C PHE A 189 -13.57 -6.49 7.76
N PRO A 190 -14.67 -6.59 8.52
CA PRO A 190 -15.59 -7.73 8.47
C PRO A 190 -16.15 -8.02 7.09
N MET A 191 -16.64 -7.01 6.36
CA MET A 191 -17.23 -7.20 5.03
C MET A 191 -16.21 -7.73 4.02
N LEU A 192 -14.96 -7.27 4.04
CA LEU A 192 -13.89 -7.80 3.20
C LEU A 192 -13.63 -9.27 3.50
N MET A 193 -13.56 -9.61 4.79
CA MET A 193 -13.32 -10.99 5.23
C MET A 193 -14.44 -11.93 4.82
N GLU A 194 -15.68 -11.47 4.91
CA GLU A 194 -16.86 -12.21 4.44
C GLU A 194 -16.81 -12.41 2.91
N LEU A 195 -16.48 -11.36 2.14
CA LEU A 195 -16.31 -11.45 0.69
C LEU A 195 -15.26 -12.50 0.31
N LEU A 196 -14.06 -12.42 0.91
CA LEU A 196 -12.96 -13.37 0.64
C LEU A 196 -13.34 -14.81 1.01
N THR A 197 -14.16 -14.98 2.04
CA THR A 197 -14.65 -16.30 2.48
C THR A 197 -15.69 -16.84 1.50
N ARG A 198 -16.68 -16.05 1.09
CA ARG A 198 -17.73 -16.44 0.13
C ARG A 198 -17.17 -16.74 -1.26
N THR A 199 -16.19 -15.98 -1.71
CA THR A 199 -15.53 -16.19 -3.00
C THR A 199 -14.48 -17.29 -2.98
N ARG A 200 -14.26 -17.94 -1.82
CA ARG A 200 -13.26 -19.00 -1.61
C ARG A 200 -11.81 -18.56 -1.90
N LEU A 201 -11.55 -17.26 -1.85
CA LEU A 201 -10.21 -16.71 -2.02
C LEU A 201 -9.35 -16.84 -0.76
N ARG A 202 -10.01 -16.97 0.41
CA ARG A 202 -9.34 -17.13 1.69
C ARG A 202 -9.02 -18.59 1.96
N SER A 203 -7.76 -18.90 2.33
CA SER A 203 -7.38 -20.21 2.85
C SER A 203 -7.98 -20.44 4.25
N ARG A 204 -8.51 -21.65 4.47
CA ARG A 204 -9.08 -22.06 5.76
C ARG A 204 -8.11 -22.92 6.59
N SER A 205 -7.09 -23.46 5.97
CA SER A 205 -6.17 -24.42 6.59
C SER A 205 -4.72 -24.03 6.33
N GLY A 206 -4.12 -23.32 7.28
CA GLY A 206 -2.67 -23.06 7.26
C GLY A 206 -2.17 -22.30 6.02
N PHE A 207 -0.87 -22.41 5.77
CA PHE A 207 -0.20 -21.76 4.65
C PHE A 207 -0.49 -22.49 3.34
N PRO A 208 -1.12 -21.83 2.36
CA PRO A 208 -1.17 -22.38 1.02
C PRO A 208 0.23 -22.32 0.38
N GLU A 209 0.66 -23.40 -0.24
CA GLU A 209 1.80 -23.35 -1.15
C GLU A 209 1.44 -22.50 -2.37
N ILE A 210 2.41 -21.71 -2.83
CA ILE A 210 2.24 -20.88 -4.04
C ILE A 210 1.85 -21.80 -5.20
N GLY A 211 0.73 -21.48 -5.86
CA GLY A 211 0.21 -22.29 -6.97
C GLY A 211 -0.65 -23.51 -6.59
N ALA A 212 -0.84 -23.80 -5.31
CA ALA A 212 -1.64 -24.96 -4.85
C ALA A 212 -3.16 -24.77 -4.95
N GLY A 213 -3.64 -23.60 -5.38
CA GLY A 213 -5.06 -23.33 -5.59
C GLY A 213 -5.95 -23.29 -4.35
N ARG A 214 -5.36 -23.13 -3.16
CA ARG A 214 -6.06 -23.21 -1.87
C ARG A 214 -6.39 -21.86 -1.25
N GLY A 215 -6.36 -20.78 -2.03
CA GLY A 215 -6.57 -19.42 -1.55
C GLY A 215 -5.32 -18.81 -0.92
N PHE A 216 -5.46 -17.65 -0.28
CA PHE A 216 -4.38 -16.94 0.39
C PHE A 216 -4.75 -16.60 1.84
N LEU A 217 -3.75 -16.24 2.64
CA LEU A 217 -3.94 -15.75 4.01
C LEU A 217 -4.07 -14.23 3.97
N PRO A 218 -5.21 -13.67 4.40
CA PRO A 218 -5.40 -12.23 4.41
C PRO A 218 -4.49 -11.58 5.45
N GLY A 219 -3.93 -10.43 5.08
CA GLY A 219 -3.11 -9.60 5.94
C GLY A 219 -3.44 -8.13 5.74
N GLU A 220 -2.92 -7.31 6.63
CA GLU A 220 -3.04 -5.86 6.55
C GLU A 220 -1.69 -5.18 6.75
N GLY A 221 -1.58 -3.94 6.33
CA GLY A 221 -0.36 -3.18 6.49
C GLY A 221 -0.25 -1.99 5.57
N ALA A 222 0.86 -1.30 5.70
CA ALA A 222 1.24 -0.24 4.77
C ALA A 222 2.74 -0.23 4.51
N GLN A 223 3.08 0.18 3.29
CA GLN A 223 4.43 0.50 2.87
C GLN A 223 4.44 1.85 2.17
N ALA A 224 5.47 2.65 2.41
CA ALA A 224 5.64 3.95 1.78
C ALA A 224 7.04 4.08 1.19
N PHE A 225 7.13 4.62 -0.01
CA PHE A 225 8.38 4.93 -0.70
C PHE A 225 8.40 6.42 -1.04
N LEU A 226 9.48 7.12 -0.71
CA LEU A 226 9.73 8.44 -1.26
C LEU A 226 10.63 8.27 -2.48
N LEU A 227 10.09 8.63 -3.66
CA LEU A 227 10.79 8.59 -4.93
C LEU A 227 11.28 9.97 -5.31
N GLU A 228 12.48 10.06 -5.85
CA GLU A 228 13.06 11.29 -6.39
C GLU A 228 13.88 10.98 -7.65
N ALA A 229 14.05 11.99 -8.53
CA ALA A 229 15.08 11.93 -9.54
C ALA A 229 16.47 11.92 -8.87
N ARG A 230 17.42 11.13 -9.37
CA ARG A 230 18.75 10.97 -8.76
C ARG A 230 19.48 12.30 -8.56
N GLY A 231 19.41 13.20 -9.54
CA GLY A 231 20.05 14.52 -9.47
C GLY A 231 19.49 15.37 -8.33
N ARG A 232 18.18 15.30 -8.10
CA ARG A 232 17.52 15.99 -6.97
C ARG A 232 17.92 15.41 -5.62
N ALA A 233 17.93 14.07 -5.52
CA ALA A 233 18.40 13.38 -4.33
C ALA A 233 19.85 13.75 -3.98
N ASN A 234 20.75 13.74 -4.99
CA ASN A 234 22.15 14.12 -4.82
C ASN A 234 22.31 15.59 -4.40
N ALA A 235 21.54 16.51 -4.99
CA ALA A 235 21.63 17.96 -4.70
C ALA A 235 21.33 18.29 -3.24
N ARG A 236 20.50 17.48 -2.55
CA ARG A 236 20.20 17.63 -1.13
C ARG A 236 20.94 16.63 -0.24
N SER A 237 21.87 15.86 -0.77
CA SER A 237 22.60 14.80 -0.05
C SER A 237 21.67 13.77 0.60
N ALA A 238 20.60 13.39 -0.11
CA ALA A 238 19.64 12.41 0.36
C ALA A 238 20.26 11.01 0.50
N PRO A 239 19.81 10.20 1.47
CA PRO A 239 20.14 8.78 1.44
C PRO A 239 19.52 8.13 0.20
N ILE A 240 20.32 7.40 -0.57
CA ILE A 240 19.81 6.59 -1.69
C ILE A 240 19.76 5.14 -1.22
N LEU A 241 18.55 4.65 -0.96
CA LEU A 241 18.31 3.30 -0.46
C LEU A 241 18.34 2.27 -1.60
N ALA A 242 17.78 2.65 -2.75
CA ALA A 242 17.75 1.82 -3.95
C ALA A 242 17.53 2.66 -5.20
N THR A 243 17.82 2.08 -6.37
CA THR A 243 17.48 2.64 -7.67
C THR A 243 16.37 1.82 -8.30
N LEU A 244 15.34 2.47 -8.79
CA LEU A 244 14.27 1.82 -9.53
C LEU A 244 14.78 1.52 -10.95
N ALA A 245 15.19 0.28 -11.19
CA ALA A 245 15.76 -0.14 -12.46
C ALA A 245 14.71 -0.21 -13.57
N GLY A 246 13.51 -0.69 -13.25
CA GLY A 246 12.40 -0.76 -14.19
C GLY A 246 11.09 -1.12 -13.48
N LEU A 247 10.00 -0.86 -14.15
CA LEU A 247 8.64 -1.29 -13.79
C LEU A 247 7.94 -1.72 -15.07
N ALA A 248 7.30 -2.85 -15.02
CA ALA A 248 6.42 -3.31 -16.10
C ALA A 248 5.16 -3.91 -15.50
N SER A 249 4.02 -3.51 -16.04
CA SER A 249 2.71 -4.08 -15.69
C SER A 249 2.02 -4.52 -16.97
N ARG A 250 1.47 -5.72 -16.96
CA ARG A 250 0.69 -6.28 -18.07
C ARG A 250 -0.60 -6.89 -17.53
N GLY A 251 -1.68 -6.72 -18.29
CA GLY A 251 -2.94 -7.38 -18.02
C GLY A 251 -2.97 -8.77 -18.63
N ALA A 252 -3.47 -9.77 -17.89
CA ALA A 252 -3.83 -11.06 -18.43
C ALA A 252 -5.35 -11.22 -18.37
N LEU A 253 -5.97 -11.57 -19.50
CA LEU A 253 -7.43 -11.74 -19.61
C LEU A 253 -7.90 -13.11 -19.10
N GLY A 254 -6.99 -14.09 -19.05
CA GLY A 254 -7.28 -15.44 -18.58
C GLY A 254 -6.05 -16.17 -18.05
N PRO A 255 -6.25 -17.38 -17.49
CA PRO A 255 -5.13 -18.17 -16.96
C PRO A 255 -4.08 -18.54 -18.00
N GLY A 256 -4.49 -18.71 -19.28
CA GLY A 256 -3.59 -19.05 -20.40
C GLY A 256 -2.68 -17.90 -20.81
N ASP A 257 -3.10 -16.66 -20.59
CA ASP A 257 -2.38 -15.47 -21.06
C ASP A 257 -1.28 -15.00 -20.08
N ARG A 258 -1.19 -15.61 -18.90
CA ARG A 258 -0.29 -15.17 -17.83
C ARG A 258 1.18 -15.34 -18.17
N ALA A 259 1.54 -16.47 -18.77
CA ALA A 259 2.93 -16.74 -19.13
C ALA A 259 3.41 -15.74 -20.20
N GLU A 260 2.56 -15.44 -21.18
CA GLU A 260 2.81 -14.46 -22.22
C GLU A 260 2.92 -13.04 -21.64
N ALA A 261 1.95 -12.63 -20.80
CA ALA A 261 1.96 -11.34 -20.14
C ALA A 261 3.19 -11.16 -19.24
N LEU A 262 3.65 -12.23 -18.56
CA LEU A 262 4.86 -12.20 -17.75
C LEU A 262 6.12 -12.10 -18.64
N ALA A 263 6.18 -12.83 -19.75
CA ALA A 263 7.27 -12.73 -20.71
C ALA A 263 7.37 -11.32 -21.30
N GLU A 264 6.25 -10.76 -21.77
CA GLU A 264 6.19 -9.38 -22.27
C GLU A 264 6.62 -8.34 -21.20
N ALA A 265 6.21 -8.55 -19.94
CA ALA A 265 6.65 -7.70 -18.84
C ALA A 265 8.16 -7.79 -18.64
N ALA A 266 8.73 -8.99 -18.76
CA ALA A 266 10.17 -9.22 -18.59
C ALA A 266 11.01 -8.66 -19.73
N GLU A 267 10.50 -8.64 -20.99
CA GLU A 267 11.19 -8.05 -22.14
C GLU A 267 11.50 -6.55 -21.97
N GLY A 268 10.71 -5.85 -21.17
CA GLY A 268 10.93 -4.43 -20.85
C GLY A 268 12.13 -4.17 -19.93
N PHE A 269 12.75 -5.21 -19.38
CA PHE A 269 13.92 -5.09 -18.51
C PHE A 269 15.23 -5.26 -19.27
N SER A 270 16.23 -4.42 -18.94
CA SER A 270 17.58 -4.52 -19.51
C SER A 270 18.20 -5.89 -19.22
N PRO A 271 19.02 -6.45 -20.14
CA PRO A 271 19.69 -7.74 -19.96
C PRO A 271 20.72 -7.78 -18.79
N ALA A 272 21.09 -6.64 -18.22
CA ALA A 272 21.81 -6.64 -16.96
C ALA A 272 20.88 -7.21 -15.88
N ALA A 273 21.19 -8.41 -15.40
CA ALA A 273 20.38 -9.08 -14.39
C ALA A 273 20.12 -8.15 -13.19
N PRO A 274 18.86 -7.86 -12.85
CA PRO A 274 18.57 -7.06 -11.67
C PRO A 274 19.04 -7.82 -10.41
N GLU A 275 19.52 -7.07 -9.42
CA GLU A 275 19.95 -7.65 -8.13
C GLU A 275 18.75 -8.27 -7.38
N ALA A 276 17.53 -7.81 -7.66
CA ALA A 276 16.30 -8.33 -7.07
C ALA A 276 15.09 -8.17 -8.01
N TRP A 277 14.24 -9.17 -8.00
CA TRP A 277 12.92 -9.16 -8.64
C TRP A 277 11.83 -9.18 -7.59
N ILE A 278 10.82 -8.31 -7.73
CA ILE A 278 9.64 -8.30 -6.90
C ILE A 278 8.44 -8.53 -7.80
N ALA A 279 7.73 -9.62 -7.59
CA ALA A 279 6.51 -9.94 -8.31
C ALA A 279 5.30 -9.84 -7.39
N GLY A 280 4.19 -9.33 -7.90
CA GLY A 280 2.89 -9.38 -7.22
C GLY A 280 2.32 -10.77 -7.31
N SER A 281 2.48 -11.57 -6.26
CA SER A 281 1.88 -12.91 -6.16
C SER A 281 1.40 -13.16 -4.75
N ASN A 282 0.16 -13.63 -4.63
CA ASN A 282 -0.44 -14.01 -3.34
C ASN A 282 -0.66 -15.52 -3.20
N GLY A 283 -0.18 -16.31 -4.15
CA GLY A 283 -0.32 -17.77 -4.16
C GLY A 283 -1.66 -18.29 -4.67
N HIS A 284 -2.60 -17.42 -5.07
CA HIS A 284 -3.86 -17.85 -5.66
C HIS A 284 -3.72 -18.03 -7.17
N PRO A 285 -4.21 -19.16 -7.77
CA PRO A 285 -4.01 -19.45 -9.21
C PRO A 285 -4.80 -18.51 -10.13
N PHE A 286 -5.74 -17.74 -9.60
CA PHE A 286 -6.57 -16.79 -10.36
C PHE A 286 -6.29 -15.32 -10.04
N LEU A 287 -5.26 -15.01 -9.23
CA LEU A 287 -4.91 -13.64 -8.84
C LEU A 287 -3.42 -13.39 -9.11
#